data_b7854876914dac772331597391471bc9
#
_entry.id   b7854876914dac772331597391471bc9
#
_cell.length_a   1.000
_cell.length_b   1.000
_cell.length_c   1.000
_cell.angle_alpha   90.00
_cell.angle_beta   90.00
_cell.angle_gamma   90.00
#
_symmetry.space_group_name_H-M   'P 1'
#
loop_
_entity.id
_entity.type
_entity.pdbx_description
1 polymer ?
#
loop_
_entity_poly.entity_id
_entity_poly.type
_entity_poly.pdbx_seq_one_letter_code
_entity_poly.pdbx_strand_id
1 'polypeptide(L)'
;MATVIRLARYGAKKRPYYHIVVTDSRNARNSGNVLGVVGKYDPMLAKTDEKRVTLKIDEIKEWMAKGAKPSDRVYRFLANAGLVAKREIPNQTKKNQKSEKTMQKIKDKADRLAKLEEEKAAAEAAAEAPAEEPAPAAAEAPATEAAAE
;
A
#
# COMPACT_ATOMS: atom_id res chain seq x y z
N MET A 1 27.87 8.71 -27.34
CA MET A 1 26.47 9.16 -27.18
C MET A 1 25.82 8.32 -26.10
N ALA A 2 25.05 8.93 -25.17
CA ALA A 2 24.45 8.19 -24.09
C ALA A 2 23.04 7.71 -24.50
N THR A 3 22.87 6.41 -24.64
CA THR A 3 21.56 5.78 -24.89
C THR A 3 20.77 5.67 -23.59
N VAL A 4 19.50 6.06 -23.62
CA VAL A 4 18.62 6.04 -22.46
C VAL A 4 17.32 5.31 -22.78
N ILE A 5 16.79 4.60 -21.76
CA ILE A 5 15.48 3.96 -21.82
C ILE A 5 14.50 4.84 -21.02
N ARG A 6 13.54 5.43 -21.71
CA ARG A 6 12.62 6.39 -21.09
C ARG A 6 11.18 6.22 -21.57
N LEU A 7 10.26 6.91 -20.90
CA LEU A 7 8.85 6.96 -21.28
C LEU A 7 8.62 8.08 -22.30
N ALA A 8 8.07 7.73 -23.46
CA ALA A 8 7.51 8.66 -24.43
C ALA A 8 5.99 8.68 -24.28
N ARG A 9 5.41 9.87 -24.18
CA ARG A 9 3.96 10.03 -23.99
C ARG A 9 3.24 9.96 -25.33
N TYR A 10 2.18 9.17 -25.35
CA TYR A 10 1.19 9.07 -26.42
C TYR A 10 -0.21 9.17 -25.82
N GLY A 11 -1.23 9.09 -26.67
CA GLY A 11 -2.62 9.12 -26.27
C GLY A 11 -3.22 10.53 -26.27
N ALA A 12 -4.52 10.60 -26.01
CA ALA A 12 -5.31 11.81 -26.04
C ALA A 12 -5.17 12.68 -24.78
N LYS A 13 -5.75 13.89 -24.81
CA LYS A 13 -5.94 14.73 -23.61
C LYS A 13 -6.77 13.95 -22.59
N LYS A 14 -6.35 13.92 -21.34
CA LYS A 14 -6.95 13.18 -20.21
C LYS A 14 -6.81 11.66 -20.26
N ARG A 15 -6.35 11.03 -21.36
CA ARG A 15 -6.06 9.59 -21.44
C ARG A 15 -4.61 9.36 -21.85
N PRO A 16 -3.66 9.54 -20.92
CA PRO A 16 -2.24 9.35 -21.22
C PRO A 16 -1.93 7.85 -21.37
N TYR A 17 -1.05 7.57 -22.31
CA TYR A 17 -0.51 6.26 -22.59
C TYR A 17 0.97 6.43 -22.91
N TYR A 18 1.80 5.50 -22.51
CA TYR A 18 3.24 5.64 -22.64
C TYR A 18 3.86 4.43 -23.33
N HIS A 19 4.77 4.71 -24.26
CA HIS A 19 5.71 3.71 -24.73
C HIS A 19 7.01 3.82 -23.95
N ILE A 20 7.59 2.66 -23.64
CA ILE A 20 8.96 2.58 -23.13
C ILE A 20 9.86 2.47 -24.32
N VAL A 21 10.68 3.49 -24.54
CA VAL A 21 11.48 3.65 -25.74
C VAL A 21 12.96 3.76 -25.40
N VAL A 22 13.77 3.25 -26.29
CA VAL A 22 15.23 3.42 -26.31
C VAL A 22 15.56 4.55 -27.25
N THR A 23 16.26 5.55 -26.79
CA THR A 23 16.62 6.74 -27.60
C THR A 23 17.92 7.36 -27.11
N ASP A 24 18.49 8.28 -27.89
CA ASP A 24 19.61 9.10 -27.45
C ASP A 24 19.13 10.14 -26.39
N SER A 25 19.95 10.40 -25.40
CA SER A 25 19.67 11.37 -24.32
C SER A 25 19.47 12.81 -24.85
N ARG A 26 20.03 13.15 -25.99
CA ARG A 26 19.90 14.45 -26.62
C ARG A 26 18.54 14.70 -27.27
N ASN A 27 17.84 13.63 -27.63
CA ASN A 27 16.57 13.76 -28.33
C ASN A 27 15.48 14.32 -27.38
N ALA A 28 14.64 15.20 -27.89
CA ALA A 28 13.49 15.70 -27.16
C ALA A 28 12.54 14.53 -26.78
N ARG A 29 11.79 14.68 -25.71
CA ARG A 29 10.90 13.63 -25.18
C ARG A 29 9.89 13.13 -26.21
N ASN A 30 9.37 14.03 -27.05
CA ASN A 30 8.36 13.74 -28.06
C ASN A 30 8.96 13.64 -29.46
N SER A 31 10.30 13.62 -29.61
CA SER A 31 10.91 13.40 -30.91
C SER A 31 10.64 11.98 -31.39
N GLY A 32 10.30 11.83 -32.65
CA GLY A 32 10.08 10.53 -33.27
C GLY A 32 11.35 9.68 -33.42
N ASN A 33 12.55 10.22 -33.10
CA ASN A 33 13.82 9.51 -33.19
C ASN A 33 13.96 8.49 -32.07
N VAL A 34 13.41 7.31 -32.27
CA VAL A 34 13.43 6.19 -31.34
C VAL A 34 14.21 5.04 -31.95
N LEU A 35 15.19 4.50 -31.23
CA LEU A 35 15.98 3.34 -31.66
C LEU A 35 15.20 2.05 -31.58
N GLY A 36 14.26 1.96 -30.59
CA GLY A 36 13.42 0.81 -30.40
C GLY A 36 12.32 1.04 -29.36
N VAL A 37 11.25 0.25 -29.43
CA VAL A 37 10.15 0.28 -28.45
C VAL A 37 10.20 -1.03 -27.66
N VAL A 38 10.60 -0.95 -26.39
CA VAL A 38 10.85 -2.10 -25.53
C VAL A 38 9.70 -2.39 -24.53
N GLY A 39 8.62 -1.62 -24.60
CA GLY A 39 7.46 -1.87 -23.75
C GLY A 39 6.39 -0.81 -23.82
N LYS A 40 5.34 -1.03 -23.04
CA LYS A 40 4.17 -0.14 -22.94
C LYS A 40 3.82 0.05 -21.48
N TYR A 41 3.28 1.23 -21.15
CA TYR A 41 2.78 1.54 -19.81
C TYR A 41 1.47 2.31 -19.90
N ASP A 42 0.43 1.77 -19.34
CA ASP A 42 -0.88 2.42 -19.22
C ASP A 42 -1.16 2.78 -17.75
N PRO A 43 -1.14 4.06 -17.38
CA PRO A 43 -1.42 4.48 -16.00
C PRO A 43 -2.90 4.39 -15.61
N MET A 44 -3.81 4.29 -16.59
CA MET A 44 -5.25 4.28 -16.35
C MET A 44 -5.75 2.92 -15.84
N LEU A 45 -5.03 1.85 -16.13
CA LEU A 45 -5.35 0.51 -15.62
C LEU A 45 -5.06 0.39 -14.13
N ALA A 46 -5.75 -0.51 -13.45
CA ALA A 46 -5.56 -0.79 -12.03
C ALA A 46 -4.11 -1.21 -11.74
N LYS A 47 -3.64 -1.01 -10.51
CA LYS A 47 -2.25 -1.34 -10.15
C LYS A 47 -1.96 -2.85 -10.19
N THR A 48 -2.98 -3.65 -10.04
CA THR A 48 -2.97 -5.12 -10.06
C THR A 48 -2.97 -5.71 -11.47
N ASP A 49 -3.35 -4.93 -12.48
CA ASP A 49 -3.43 -5.43 -13.85
C ASP A 49 -2.05 -5.67 -14.46
N GLU A 50 -1.80 -6.87 -14.94
CA GLU A 50 -0.56 -7.25 -15.64
C GLU A 50 -0.36 -6.44 -16.93
N LYS A 51 -1.45 -6.12 -17.62
CA LYS A 51 -1.44 -5.31 -18.84
C LYS A 51 -1.04 -3.86 -18.62
N ARG A 52 -1.00 -3.40 -17.36
CA ARG A 52 -0.60 -2.04 -17.00
C ARG A 52 0.84 -1.72 -17.41
N VAL A 53 1.73 -2.69 -17.28
CA VAL A 53 3.14 -2.57 -17.65
C VAL A 53 3.53 -3.79 -18.44
N THR A 54 3.70 -3.65 -19.74
CA THR A 54 4.18 -4.70 -20.62
C THR A 54 5.64 -4.41 -20.97
N LEU A 55 6.55 -5.34 -20.67
CA LEU A 55 7.98 -5.21 -20.90
C LEU A 55 8.47 -6.33 -21.81
N LYS A 56 9.28 -5.99 -22.78
CA LYS A 56 10.04 -6.95 -23.59
C LYS A 56 11.40 -7.16 -22.94
N ILE A 57 11.46 -8.16 -22.09
CA ILE A 57 12.58 -8.38 -21.18
C ILE A 57 13.89 -8.60 -21.95
N ASP A 58 13.86 -9.39 -23.02
CA ASP A 58 15.05 -9.78 -23.78
C ASP A 58 15.66 -8.57 -24.48
N GLU A 59 14.84 -7.77 -25.16
CA GLU A 59 15.29 -6.53 -25.81
C GLU A 59 15.88 -5.53 -24.78
N ILE A 60 15.27 -5.44 -23.60
CA ILE A 60 15.76 -4.55 -22.54
C ILE A 60 17.15 -4.98 -22.05
N LYS A 61 17.36 -6.29 -21.84
CA LYS A 61 18.65 -6.83 -21.43
C LYS A 61 19.74 -6.54 -22.44
N GLU A 62 19.44 -6.73 -23.73
CA GLU A 62 20.39 -6.40 -24.81
C GLU A 62 20.77 -4.91 -24.83
N TRP A 63 19.78 -4.03 -24.68
CA TRP A 63 20.05 -2.59 -24.66
C TRP A 63 20.83 -2.18 -23.41
N MET A 64 20.55 -2.80 -22.25
CA MET A 64 21.33 -2.56 -21.04
C MET A 64 22.77 -3.06 -21.18
N ALA A 65 23.00 -4.21 -21.81
CA ALA A 65 24.33 -4.72 -22.14
C ALA A 65 25.09 -3.78 -23.06
N LYS A 66 24.40 -3.12 -24.01
CA LYS A 66 24.95 -2.07 -24.88
C LYS A 66 25.17 -0.72 -24.14
N GLY A 67 24.88 -0.65 -22.84
CA GLY A 67 25.11 0.53 -22.00
C GLY A 67 23.94 1.52 -21.94
N ALA A 68 22.73 1.14 -22.32
CA ALA A 68 21.55 2.01 -22.18
C ALA A 68 21.16 2.19 -20.70
N LYS A 69 21.01 3.43 -20.27
CA LYS A 69 20.65 3.77 -18.87
C LYS A 69 19.13 3.95 -18.74
N PRO A 70 18.45 3.17 -17.88
CA PRO A 70 17.03 3.35 -17.64
C PRO A 70 16.77 4.60 -16.80
N SER A 71 15.71 5.36 -17.14
CA SER A 71 15.22 6.47 -16.32
C SER A 71 14.62 5.95 -15.02
N ASP A 72 14.51 6.78 -13.98
CA ASP A 72 14.06 6.37 -12.65
C ASP A 72 12.70 5.66 -12.63
N ARG A 73 11.77 6.06 -13.48
CA ARG A 73 10.47 5.42 -13.58
C ARG A 73 10.56 4.04 -14.23
N VAL A 74 11.32 3.93 -15.31
CA VAL A 74 11.58 2.64 -15.99
C VAL A 74 12.34 1.71 -15.06
N TYR A 75 13.34 2.23 -14.35
CA TYR A 75 14.09 1.45 -13.36
C TYR A 75 13.19 0.77 -12.34
N ARG A 76 12.16 1.48 -11.83
CA ARG A 76 11.17 0.91 -10.90
C ARG A 76 10.37 -0.23 -11.53
N PHE A 77 10.03 -0.12 -12.81
CA PHE A 77 9.34 -1.20 -13.52
C PHE A 77 10.24 -2.43 -13.68
N LEU A 78 11.52 -2.21 -14.00
CA LEU A 78 12.50 -3.28 -14.11
C LEU A 78 12.78 -3.96 -12.76
N ALA A 79 12.83 -3.18 -11.69
CA ALA A 79 12.99 -3.71 -10.33
C ALA A 79 11.77 -4.54 -9.89
N ASN A 80 10.56 -4.13 -10.25
CA ASN A 80 9.34 -4.90 -9.99
C ASN A 80 9.28 -6.19 -10.82
N ALA A 81 9.85 -6.18 -12.01
CA ALA A 81 10.00 -7.37 -12.87
C ALA A 81 11.20 -8.26 -12.49
N GLY A 82 11.96 -7.90 -11.44
CA GLY A 82 13.10 -8.69 -10.95
C GLY A 82 14.37 -8.62 -11.81
N LEU A 83 14.44 -7.71 -12.80
CA LEU A 83 15.59 -7.57 -13.69
C LEU A 83 16.76 -6.79 -13.07
N VAL A 84 16.47 -5.90 -12.15
CA VAL A 84 17.44 -5.00 -11.52
C VAL A 84 17.14 -4.92 -10.01
N ALA A 85 18.17 -4.79 -9.19
CA ALA A 85 18.02 -4.59 -7.76
C ALA A 85 17.21 -3.33 -7.46
N LYS A 86 16.35 -3.38 -6.44
CA LYS A 86 15.57 -2.23 -6.01
C LYS A 86 16.50 -1.15 -5.46
N ARG A 87 16.37 0.08 -5.98
CA ARG A 87 17.13 1.21 -5.43
C ARG A 87 16.72 1.48 -4.00
N GLU A 88 17.70 1.68 -3.15
CA GLU A 88 17.48 2.21 -1.82
C GLU A 88 16.96 3.66 -1.94
N ILE A 89 15.90 3.95 -1.22
CA ILE A 89 15.37 5.31 -1.14
C ILE A 89 16.20 6.03 -0.09
N PRO A 90 16.98 7.07 -0.47
CA PRO A 90 17.76 7.80 0.51
C PRO A 90 16.83 8.40 1.57
N ASN A 91 17.20 8.23 2.84
CA ASN A 91 16.46 8.78 3.96
C ASN A 91 16.37 10.31 3.82
N GLN A 92 15.15 10.80 3.56
CA GLN A 92 14.90 12.23 3.50
C GLN A 92 14.88 12.79 4.93
N THR A 93 15.98 13.36 5.36
CA THR A 93 16.26 13.76 6.73
C THR A 93 15.25 14.74 7.36
N LYS A 94 14.48 15.50 6.56
CA LYS A 94 13.52 16.48 7.11
C LYS A 94 12.05 16.11 6.93
N LYS A 95 11.66 15.42 5.85
CA LYS A 95 10.25 15.08 5.61
C LYS A 95 9.73 13.90 6.41
N ASN A 96 10.62 13.00 6.83
CA ASN A 96 10.25 11.82 7.63
C ASN A 96 10.31 12.06 9.13
N GLN A 97 10.91 13.17 9.58
CA GLN A 97 10.90 13.55 10.99
C GLN A 97 9.57 14.22 11.31
N LYS A 98 8.75 13.53 12.09
CA LYS A 98 7.53 14.11 12.63
C LYS A 98 7.93 15.23 13.60
N SER A 99 7.25 16.37 13.54
CA SER A 99 7.50 17.46 14.48
C SER A 99 7.25 16.99 15.92
N GLU A 100 7.94 17.60 16.88
CA GLU A 100 7.80 17.29 18.32
C GLU A 100 6.35 17.33 18.78
N LYS A 101 5.58 18.32 18.32
CA LYS A 101 4.14 18.43 18.60
C LYS A 101 3.34 17.25 18.08
N THR A 102 3.73 16.68 16.92
CA THR A 102 3.06 15.50 16.36
C THR A 102 3.43 14.24 17.13
N MET A 103 4.68 14.15 17.59
CA MET A 103 5.14 13.03 18.42
C MET A 103 4.44 13.04 19.79
N GLN A 104 4.26 14.22 20.41
CA GLN A 104 3.50 14.37 21.64
C GLN A 104 2.05 13.93 21.46
N LYS A 105 1.36 14.41 20.42
CA LYS A 105 -0.03 13.97 20.13
C LYS A 105 -0.16 12.47 19.89
N ILE A 106 0.85 11.83 19.28
CA ILE A 106 0.85 10.37 19.09
C ILE A 106 1.01 9.66 20.43
N LYS A 107 1.88 10.15 21.31
CA LYS A 107 2.05 9.62 22.66
C LYS A 107 0.77 9.79 23.48
N ASP A 108 0.22 11.01 23.54
CA ASP A 108 -1.01 11.32 24.25
C ASP A 108 -2.19 10.43 23.79
N LYS A 109 -2.23 10.16 22.46
CA LYS A 109 -3.25 9.27 21.91
C LYS A 109 -3.02 7.80 22.29
N ALA A 110 -1.78 7.35 22.28
CA ALA A 110 -1.41 6.01 22.71
C ALA A 110 -1.72 5.80 24.20
N ASP A 111 -1.40 6.76 25.06
CA ASP A 111 -1.66 6.74 26.49
C ASP A 111 -3.18 6.72 26.80
N ARG A 112 -3.97 7.48 26.02
CA ARG A 112 -5.44 7.44 26.14
C ARG A 112 -6.03 6.11 25.72
N LEU A 113 -5.51 5.51 24.66
CA LEU A 113 -5.97 4.20 24.20
C LEU A 113 -5.61 3.12 25.22
N ALA A 114 -4.40 3.15 25.76
CA ALA A 114 -3.97 2.22 26.81
C ALA A 114 -4.86 2.31 28.07
N LYS A 115 -5.17 3.55 28.50
CA LYS A 115 -6.09 3.76 29.63
C LYS A 115 -7.52 3.25 29.36
N LEU A 116 -8.02 3.45 28.14
CA LEU A 116 -9.35 2.96 27.75
C LEU A 116 -9.39 1.42 27.66
N GLU A 117 -8.31 0.79 27.23
CA GLU A 117 -8.18 -0.66 27.21
C GLU A 117 -8.08 -1.23 28.64
N GLU A 118 -7.35 -0.57 29.50
CA GLU A 118 -7.21 -0.94 30.91
C GLU A 118 -8.53 -0.77 31.67
N GLU A 119 -9.26 0.33 31.42
CA GLU A 119 -10.59 0.59 31.98
C GLU A 119 -11.64 -0.41 31.50
N LYS A 120 -11.58 -0.79 30.22
CA LYS A 120 -12.43 -1.85 29.66
C LYS A 120 -12.11 -3.22 30.25
N ALA A 121 -10.84 -3.56 30.38
CA ALA A 121 -10.41 -4.80 30.99
C ALA A 121 -10.81 -4.88 32.48
N ALA A 122 -10.70 -3.75 33.20
CA ALA A 122 -11.15 -3.66 34.59
C ALA A 122 -12.69 -3.77 34.73
N ALA A 123 -13.43 -3.16 33.79
CA ALA A 123 -14.89 -3.25 33.75
C ALA A 123 -15.36 -4.66 33.38
N GLU A 124 -14.68 -5.35 32.50
CA GLU A 124 -14.97 -6.73 32.10
C GLU A 124 -14.64 -7.71 33.23
N ALA A 125 -13.53 -7.48 33.94
CA ALA A 125 -13.18 -8.26 35.15
C ALA A 125 -14.15 -8.02 36.34
N ALA A 126 -14.71 -6.82 36.43
CA ALA A 126 -15.73 -6.50 37.45
C ALA A 126 -17.12 -7.08 37.11
N ALA A 127 -17.39 -7.32 35.82
CA ALA A 127 -18.65 -7.93 35.36
C ALA A 127 -18.61 -9.47 35.44
N GLU A 128 -17.44 -10.09 35.57
CA GLU A 128 -17.23 -11.54 35.64
C GLU A 128 -17.10 -12.06 37.09
N ALA A 129 -17.29 -11.20 38.12
CA ALA A 129 -17.38 -11.64 39.49
C ALA A 129 -18.76 -12.31 39.72
N PRO A 130 -18.81 -13.62 40.00
CA PRO A 130 -20.08 -14.32 40.19
C PRO A 130 -20.78 -13.81 41.44
N ALA A 131 -22.04 -13.42 41.30
CA ALA A 131 -22.94 -13.24 42.38
C ALA A 131 -23.17 -14.61 43.03
N GLU A 132 -22.49 -14.83 44.14
CA GLU A 132 -22.75 -15.93 45.07
C GLU A 132 -24.13 -15.70 45.69
N GLU A 133 -25.09 -16.56 45.35
CA GLU A 133 -26.39 -16.68 46.01
C GLU A 133 -26.21 -17.01 47.47
N PRO A 134 -27.06 -16.50 48.31
CA PRO A 134 -27.52 -17.28 49.47
C PRO A 134 -28.99 -17.69 49.32
N ALA A 135 -29.22 -18.97 49.19
CA ALA A 135 -30.52 -19.53 49.53
C ALA A 135 -30.84 -19.31 51.00
N PRO A 136 -32.09 -19.15 51.37
CA PRO A 136 -32.61 -20.02 52.37
C PRO A 136 -34.04 -20.59 52.13
N ALA A 137 -34.09 -21.78 52.48
CA ALA A 137 -35.10 -22.68 52.92
C ALA A 137 -36.53 -22.17 53.25
N ALA A 138 -37.41 -23.04 52.80
CA ALA A 138 -38.54 -23.63 53.49
C ALA A 138 -39.84 -22.81 53.69
N ALA A 139 -40.83 -23.37 53.19
CA ALA A 139 -42.07 -23.85 53.85
C ALA A 139 -43.34 -23.54 53.06
N GLU A 140 -43.96 -24.62 52.71
CA GLU A 140 -45.38 -24.99 52.83
C GLU A 140 -46.38 -24.58 51.78
N ALA A 141 -46.83 -25.64 51.16
CA ALA A 141 -48.12 -25.74 50.46
C ALA A 141 -49.27 -25.58 51.45
N PRO A 142 -50.55 -25.46 51.13
CA PRO A 142 -51.21 -26.28 50.15
C PRO A 142 -52.36 -25.62 49.31
N ALA A 143 -52.72 -26.39 48.29
CA ALA A 143 -54.02 -26.71 47.74
C ALA A 143 -55.11 -25.62 47.54
N THR A 144 -55.68 -25.63 46.40
CA THR A 144 -57.00 -26.04 45.90
C THR A 144 -57.30 -25.21 44.65
N GLU A 145 -57.53 -25.84 43.62
CA GLU A 145 -58.76 -26.41 43.04
C GLU A 145 -59.52 -25.42 42.16
N ALA A 146 -59.79 -25.92 40.98
CA ALA A 146 -61.02 -25.82 40.22
C ALA A 146 -61.12 -24.67 39.15
N ALA A 147 -61.12 -25.08 37.94
CA ALA A 147 -62.27 -25.28 37.06
C ALA A 147 -62.61 -24.09 36.15
N ALA A 148 -62.70 -24.51 34.88
CA ALA A 148 -63.72 -24.16 33.88
C ALA A 148 -63.77 -22.71 33.38
N GLU A 149 -63.58 -22.47 32.18
CA GLU A 149 -64.35 -22.72 30.93
C GLU A 149 -63.56 -22.34 29.71
#